data_dda2a72e07a4b78c1f7e215e0472710c
#
_entry.id   dda2a72e07a4b78c1f7e215e0472710c
#
_cell.length_a   1.000
_cell.length_b   1.000
_cell.length_c   1.000
_cell.angle_alpha   90.00
_cell.angle_beta   90.00
_cell.angle_gamma   90.00
#
_symmetry.space_group_name_H-M   'P 1'
#
loop_
_entity.id
_entity.type
_entity.pdbx_description
1 polymer ?
#
loop_
_entity_poly.entity_id
_entity_poly.type
_entity_poly.pdbx_seq_one_letter_code
_entity_poly.pdbx_strand_id
1 'polypeptide(L)'
;SNKRSWISSNSLKNNITRPIKLLSIEIGDNVVSRNIEGKRKNFNTDDKRVYCLTRIENTNDFRTTIFHKWYKDLKLESNILINIGKSYNWRSWSYININSDRVGNWKVVIEDSSGFKYDSLEFSISQK
;
A
#
# COMPACT_ATOMS: atom_id res chain seq x y z
N SER A 1 11.63 -36.94 -2.45
CA SER A 1 12.92 -36.28 -2.55
C SER A 1 12.86 -34.85 -2.05
N ASN A 2 13.99 -34.32 -1.66
CA ASN A 2 14.09 -32.94 -1.18
C ASN A 2 13.59 -31.92 -2.20
N LYS A 3 13.93 -32.15 -3.45
CA LYS A 3 13.51 -31.29 -4.56
C LYS A 3 11.98 -31.26 -4.69
N ARG A 4 11.36 -32.41 -4.56
CA ARG A 4 9.91 -32.55 -4.65
C ARG A 4 9.22 -31.86 -3.47
N SER A 5 9.76 -32.03 -2.27
CA SER A 5 9.25 -31.36 -1.08
C SER A 5 9.33 -29.86 -1.20
N TRP A 6 10.45 -29.35 -1.72
CA TRP A 6 10.63 -27.92 -1.94
C TRP A 6 9.60 -27.37 -2.93
N ILE A 7 9.38 -28.06 -4.03
CA ILE A 7 8.41 -27.65 -5.05
C ILE A 7 6.99 -27.66 -4.45
N SER A 8 6.62 -28.69 -3.71
CA SER A 8 5.33 -28.77 -3.04
C SER A 8 5.11 -27.64 -2.06
N SER A 9 6.10 -27.35 -1.25
CA SER A 9 6.03 -26.29 -0.25
C SER A 9 5.86 -24.92 -0.92
N ASN A 10 6.63 -24.68 -1.98
CA ASN A 10 6.55 -23.45 -2.74
C ASN A 10 5.20 -23.31 -3.46
N SER A 11 4.70 -24.39 -4.01
CA SER A 11 3.40 -24.45 -4.67
C SER A 11 2.26 -24.17 -3.68
N LEU A 12 2.30 -24.74 -2.49
CA LEU A 12 1.32 -24.46 -1.44
C LEU A 12 1.34 -22.99 -1.04
N LYS A 13 2.53 -22.41 -0.92
CA LYS A 13 2.68 -21.00 -0.57
C LYS A 13 2.05 -20.10 -1.62
N ASN A 14 2.23 -20.43 -2.90
CA ASN A 14 1.66 -19.68 -4.01
C ASN A 14 0.16 -19.88 -4.15
N ASN A 15 -0.36 -21.02 -3.68
CA ASN A 15 -1.77 -21.36 -3.78
C ASN A 15 -2.58 -20.99 -2.55
N ILE A 16 -1.94 -20.43 -1.53
CA ILE A 16 -2.67 -19.97 -0.34
C ILE A 16 -3.60 -18.84 -0.74
N THR A 17 -4.90 -19.06 -0.49
CA THR A 17 -5.90 -18.04 -0.72
C THR A 17 -5.78 -16.97 0.34
N ARG A 18 -5.59 -15.73 -0.09
CA ARG A 18 -5.59 -14.59 0.81
C ARG A 18 -7.03 -14.17 1.09
N PRO A 19 -7.31 -13.64 2.30
CA PRO A 19 -8.67 -13.20 2.63
C PRO A 19 -9.15 -12.03 1.79
N ILE A 20 -8.23 -11.25 1.24
CA ILE A 20 -8.55 -10.07 0.45
C ILE A 20 -7.78 -10.08 -0.87
N LYS A 21 -8.27 -9.26 -1.80
CA LYS A 21 -7.61 -9.03 -3.08
C LYS A 21 -7.40 -7.53 -3.25
N LEU A 22 -6.16 -7.12 -3.47
CA LEU A 22 -5.85 -5.73 -3.78
C LEU A 22 -6.17 -5.48 -5.26
N LEU A 23 -7.17 -4.63 -5.51
CA LEU A 23 -7.63 -4.32 -6.85
C LEU A 23 -6.79 -3.24 -7.50
N SER A 24 -6.40 -2.23 -6.71
CA SER A 24 -5.55 -1.15 -7.21
C SER A 24 -4.87 -0.41 -6.07
N ILE A 25 -3.76 0.23 -6.41
CA ILE A 25 -3.01 1.14 -5.54
C ILE A 25 -2.68 2.38 -6.37
N GLU A 26 -3.00 3.56 -5.84
CA GLU A 26 -2.80 4.82 -6.54
C GLU A 26 -2.25 5.87 -5.58
N ILE A 27 -1.39 6.76 -6.09
CA ILE A 27 -0.88 7.89 -5.32
C ILE A 27 -1.13 9.19 -6.05
N GLY A 28 -1.33 10.26 -5.29
CA GLY A 28 -1.59 11.59 -5.82
C GLY A 28 -1.54 12.63 -4.71
N ASP A 29 -1.90 13.87 -5.04
CA ASP A 29 -1.80 14.98 -4.08
C ASP A 29 -3.09 15.23 -3.30
N ASN A 30 -4.18 14.58 -3.67
CA ASN A 30 -5.46 14.77 -2.97
C ASN A 30 -6.37 13.55 -3.15
N VAL A 31 -7.39 13.48 -2.32
CA VAL A 31 -8.50 12.52 -2.44
C VAL A 31 -9.78 13.33 -2.44
N VAL A 32 -10.55 13.21 -3.52
CA VAL A 32 -11.83 13.90 -3.68
C VAL A 32 -12.89 12.88 -4.09
N SER A 33 -14.01 12.90 -3.39
CA SER A 33 -15.11 11.94 -3.63
C SER A 33 -14.60 10.50 -3.68
N ARG A 34 -13.67 10.17 -2.77
CA ARG A 34 -13.08 8.84 -2.60
C ARG A 34 -12.27 8.38 -3.82
N ASN A 35 -11.74 9.32 -4.57
CA ASN A 35 -10.87 9.06 -5.73
C ASN A 35 -9.59 9.88 -5.60
N ILE A 36 -8.49 9.34 -6.13
CA ILE A 36 -7.23 10.07 -6.18
C ILE A 36 -7.33 11.19 -7.21
N GLU A 37 -6.80 12.35 -6.83
CA GLU A 37 -6.56 13.46 -7.73
C GLU A 37 -5.08 13.81 -7.74
N GLY A 38 -4.62 14.45 -8.82
CA GLY A 38 -3.22 14.82 -8.97
C GLY A 38 -2.29 13.63 -9.00
N LYS A 39 -2.72 12.57 -9.68
CA LYS A 39 -1.99 11.30 -9.76
C LYS A 39 -0.63 11.51 -10.42
N ARG A 40 0.44 11.18 -9.69
CA ARG A 40 1.82 11.28 -10.18
C ARG A 40 2.78 10.57 -9.23
N LYS A 41 4.05 10.49 -9.63
CA LYS A 41 5.12 9.86 -8.83
C LYS A 41 6.21 10.83 -8.41
N ASN A 42 6.13 12.08 -8.81
CA ASN A 42 7.12 13.11 -8.46
C ASN A 42 6.41 14.27 -7.79
N PHE A 43 6.83 14.56 -6.56
CA PHE A 43 6.29 15.63 -5.74
C PHE A 43 7.43 16.57 -5.34
N ASN A 44 7.08 17.74 -4.85
CA ASN A 44 8.09 18.68 -4.33
C ASN A 44 7.55 19.38 -3.08
N THR A 45 8.38 20.21 -2.48
CA THR A 45 8.06 20.87 -1.20
C THR A 45 6.97 21.92 -1.29
N ASP A 46 6.49 22.27 -2.48
CA ASP A 46 5.28 23.08 -2.63
C ASP A 46 4.01 22.26 -2.51
N ASP A 47 4.09 20.96 -2.70
CA ASP A 47 2.98 20.06 -2.47
C ASP A 47 2.79 19.88 -0.97
N LYS A 48 1.55 19.67 -0.53
CA LYS A 48 1.25 19.57 0.90
C LYS A 48 1.29 18.16 1.41
N ARG A 49 0.81 17.20 0.61
CA ARG A 49 0.66 15.81 1.00
C ARG A 49 0.82 14.88 -0.17
N VAL A 50 1.19 13.64 0.15
CA VAL A 50 1.09 12.51 -0.78
C VAL A 50 0.04 11.58 -0.19
N TYR A 51 -0.99 11.27 -0.95
CA TYR A 51 -2.04 10.32 -0.58
C TYR A 51 -1.82 9.00 -1.31
N CYS A 52 -2.11 7.91 -0.61
CA CYS A 52 -2.17 6.58 -1.21
C CYS A 52 -3.57 6.02 -1.00
N LEU A 53 -4.23 5.67 -2.09
CA LEU A 53 -5.57 5.08 -2.06
C LEU A 53 -5.49 3.64 -2.55
N THR A 54 -6.05 2.74 -1.76
CA THR A 54 -6.18 1.33 -2.13
C THR A 54 -7.64 0.96 -2.33
N ARG A 55 -7.88 0.08 -3.31
CA ARG A 55 -9.19 -0.54 -3.53
C ARG A 55 -9.02 -2.02 -3.28
N ILE A 56 -9.86 -2.55 -2.41
CA ILE A 56 -9.71 -3.92 -1.92
C ILE A 56 -11.04 -4.65 -1.97
N GLU A 57 -11.01 -5.87 -2.48
CA GLU A 57 -12.12 -6.78 -2.41
C GLU A 57 -11.95 -7.67 -1.18
N ASN A 58 -12.93 -7.68 -0.30
CA ASN A 58 -13.00 -8.59 0.84
C ASN A 58 -14.38 -9.25 0.83
N THR A 59 -14.42 -10.51 0.40
CA THR A 59 -15.67 -11.28 0.32
C THR A 59 -15.94 -12.09 1.58
N ASN A 60 -15.06 -12.00 2.56
CA ASN A 60 -15.22 -12.69 3.85
C ASN A 60 -16.20 -11.93 4.75
N ASP A 61 -16.84 -12.65 5.66
CA ASP A 61 -17.77 -12.05 6.62
C ASP A 61 -17.07 -11.36 7.80
N PHE A 62 -15.75 -11.49 7.90
CA PHE A 62 -14.96 -10.89 8.96
C PHE A 62 -14.08 -9.76 8.41
N ARG A 63 -13.74 -8.83 9.29
CA ARG A 63 -12.83 -7.74 8.95
C ARG A 63 -11.41 -8.26 8.81
N THR A 64 -10.67 -7.65 7.88
CA THR A 64 -9.27 -7.96 7.65
C THR A 64 -8.46 -6.68 7.80
N THR A 65 -7.25 -6.80 8.30
CA THR A 65 -6.37 -5.65 8.53
C THR A 65 -5.30 -5.59 7.46
N ILE A 66 -5.07 -4.41 6.92
CA ILE A 66 -3.91 -4.11 6.08
C ILE A 66 -3.14 -2.94 6.67
N PHE A 67 -1.94 -2.75 6.17
CA PHE A 67 -1.07 -1.63 6.53
C PHE A 67 -0.63 -0.91 5.27
N HIS A 68 -0.67 0.43 5.30
CA HIS A 68 0.06 1.26 4.37
C HIS A 68 1.36 1.62 5.06
N LYS A 69 2.47 1.03 4.60
CA LYS A 69 3.80 1.29 5.17
C LYS A 69 4.56 2.24 4.25
N TRP A 70 4.91 3.38 4.79
CA TRP A 70 5.59 4.44 4.06
C TRP A 70 7.07 4.44 4.43
N TYR A 71 7.93 4.23 3.44
CA TYR A 71 9.38 4.19 3.62
C TYR A 71 10.01 5.37 2.90
N LYS A 72 10.96 6.01 3.57
CA LYS A 72 11.84 7.03 2.96
C LYS A 72 13.26 6.50 3.00
N ASP A 73 13.90 6.40 1.84
CA ASP A 73 15.27 5.91 1.72
C ASP A 73 15.47 4.59 2.50
N LEU A 74 14.50 3.67 2.34
CA LEU A 74 14.48 2.34 2.95
C LEU A 74 14.17 2.31 4.45
N LYS A 75 13.88 3.45 5.06
CA LYS A 75 13.53 3.54 6.48
C LYS A 75 12.02 3.73 6.63
N LEU A 76 11.40 2.93 7.49
CA LEU A 76 9.97 3.05 7.79
C LEU A 76 9.70 4.37 8.52
N GLU A 77 8.91 5.24 7.90
CA GLU A 77 8.54 6.54 8.45
C GLU A 77 7.12 6.58 8.98
N SER A 78 6.23 5.79 8.40
CA SER A 78 4.83 5.76 8.81
C SER A 78 4.24 4.39 8.56
N ASN A 79 3.40 3.93 9.47
CA ASN A 79 2.75 2.62 9.39
C ASN A 79 1.29 2.80 9.78
N ILE A 80 0.41 2.80 8.79
CA ILE A 80 -1.01 3.10 9.00
C ILE A 80 -1.81 1.81 8.92
N LEU A 81 -2.45 1.45 10.03
CA LEU A 81 -3.33 0.30 10.11
C LEU A 81 -4.71 0.66 9.56
N ILE A 82 -5.24 -0.17 8.68
CA ILE A 82 -6.55 0.03 8.07
C ILE A 82 -7.36 -1.27 8.18
N ASN A 83 -8.56 -1.16 8.71
CA ASN A 83 -9.49 -2.29 8.76
C ASN A 83 -10.36 -2.29 7.52
N ILE A 84 -10.45 -3.46 6.88
CA ILE A 84 -11.21 -3.65 5.65
C ILE A 84 -12.42 -4.52 5.97
N GLY A 85 -13.61 -3.97 5.79
CA GLY A 85 -14.85 -4.71 5.94
C GLY A 85 -15.22 -5.46 4.67
N LYS A 86 -16.33 -6.20 4.71
CA LYS A 86 -16.84 -6.93 3.56
C LYS A 86 -17.26 -5.96 2.46
N SER A 87 -16.70 -6.12 1.27
CA SER A 87 -16.99 -5.23 0.13
C SER A 87 -16.36 -5.80 -1.14
N TYR A 88 -16.96 -5.52 -2.27
CA TYR A 88 -16.33 -5.79 -3.57
C TYR A 88 -15.35 -4.70 -3.98
N ASN A 89 -15.36 -3.54 -3.31
CA ASN A 89 -14.49 -2.41 -3.63
C ASN A 89 -14.37 -1.48 -2.43
N TRP A 90 -13.64 -1.93 -1.42
CA TRP A 90 -13.40 -1.14 -0.22
C TRP A 90 -12.29 -0.13 -0.52
N ARG A 91 -12.63 1.16 -0.51
CA ARG A 91 -11.66 2.24 -0.71
C ARG A 91 -11.19 2.75 0.63
N SER A 92 -9.88 2.82 0.77
CA SER A 92 -9.25 3.43 1.95
C SER A 92 -7.99 4.16 1.52
N TRP A 93 -7.61 5.15 2.31
CA TRP A 93 -6.45 5.96 1.98
C TRP A 93 -5.72 6.40 3.23
N SER A 94 -4.45 6.67 3.05
CA SER A 94 -3.58 7.28 4.04
C SER A 94 -2.78 8.38 3.35
N TYR A 95 -2.08 9.19 4.14
CA TYR A 95 -1.24 10.23 3.58
C TYR A 95 -0.05 10.51 4.47
N ILE A 96 0.96 11.12 3.88
CA ILE A 96 2.08 11.73 4.59
C ILE A 96 2.09 13.22 4.27
N ASN A 97 2.51 14.04 5.24
CA ASN A 97 2.72 15.46 5.03
C ASN A 97 4.08 15.68 4.39
N ILE A 98 4.16 16.62 3.46
CA ILE A 98 5.42 16.98 2.81
C ILE A 98 6.05 18.17 3.53
N ASN A 99 7.35 18.07 3.80
CA ASN A 99 8.19 19.14 4.30
C ASN A 99 9.64 18.89 3.86
N SER A 100 10.55 19.80 4.21
CA SER A 100 11.95 19.68 3.79
C SER A 100 12.64 18.43 4.34
N ASP A 101 12.22 17.94 5.50
CA ASP A 101 12.79 16.72 6.09
C ASP A 101 12.37 15.45 5.35
N ARG A 102 11.40 15.55 4.48
CA ARG A 102 10.84 14.42 3.74
C ARG A 102 11.28 14.35 2.28
N VAL A 103 12.20 15.21 1.89
CA VAL A 103 12.84 15.13 0.57
C VAL A 103 13.61 13.82 0.47
N GLY A 104 13.40 13.06 -0.60
CA GLY A 104 14.08 11.80 -0.81
C GLY A 104 13.28 10.83 -1.69
N ASN A 105 13.74 9.60 -1.72
CA ASN A 105 13.08 8.52 -2.45
C ASN A 105 12.17 7.75 -1.50
N TRP A 106 10.94 7.58 -1.91
CA TRP A 106 9.89 6.99 -1.09
C TRP A 106 9.29 5.75 -1.73
N LYS A 107 8.71 4.93 -0.88
CA LYS A 107 7.95 3.75 -1.29
C LYS A 107 6.81 3.54 -0.31
N VAL A 108 5.60 3.33 -0.83
CA VAL A 108 4.48 2.86 -0.02
C VAL A 108 4.22 1.40 -0.33
N VAL A 109 4.15 0.57 0.71
CA VAL A 109 3.97 -0.88 0.59
C VAL A 109 2.66 -1.25 1.28
N ILE A 110 1.87 -2.08 0.62
CA ILE A 110 0.62 -2.59 1.18
C ILE A 110 0.87 -4.00 1.70
N GLU A 111 0.73 -4.18 3.02
CA GLU A 111 0.99 -5.46 3.68
C GLU A 111 -0.20 -5.88 4.54
N ASP A 112 -0.33 -7.17 4.78
CA ASP A 112 -1.27 -7.67 5.77
C ASP A 112 -0.56 -7.89 7.12
N SER A 113 -1.30 -8.36 8.13
CA SER A 113 -0.75 -8.56 9.47
C SER A 113 0.25 -9.72 9.56
N SER A 114 0.32 -10.57 8.54
CA SER A 114 1.32 -11.64 8.48
C SER A 114 2.63 -11.19 7.81
N GLY A 115 2.66 -9.96 7.29
CA GLY A 115 3.82 -9.45 6.56
C GLY A 115 3.78 -9.73 5.07
N PHE A 116 2.69 -10.28 4.55
CA PHE A 116 2.55 -10.49 3.11
C PHE A 116 2.39 -9.15 2.40
N LYS A 117 3.21 -8.92 1.38
CA LYS A 117 3.20 -7.68 0.59
C LYS A 117 2.34 -7.87 -0.66
N TYR A 118 1.25 -7.12 -0.74
CA TYR A 118 0.34 -7.19 -1.89
C TYR A 118 0.89 -6.42 -3.08
N ASP A 119 1.41 -5.23 -2.85
CA ASP A 119 1.97 -4.38 -3.90
C ASP A 119 2.69 -3.20 -3.25
N SER A 120 3.38 -2.43 -4.09
CA SER A 120 4.05 -1.21 -3.66
C SER A 120 4.13 -0.21 -4.80
N LEU A 121 4.28 1.08 -4.45
CA LEU A 121 4.56 2.15 -5.41
C LEU A 121 5.72 2.98 -4.90
N GLU A 122 6.61 3.35 -5.82
CA GLU A 122 7.72 4.26 -5.56
C GLU A 122 7.37 5.67 -6.02
N PHE A 123 7.86 6.66 -5.30
CA PHE A 123 7.70 8.06 -5.66
C PHE A 123 8.85 8.86 -5.08
N SER A 124 8.95 10.12 -5.47
CA SER A 124 10.00 11.00 -4.96
C SER A 124 9.41 12.31 -4.45
N ILE A 125 10.09 12.89 -3.48
CA ILE A 125 9.84 14.25 -3.01
C ILE A 125 11.15 15.02 -3.20
N SER A 126 11.09 16.11 -3.94
CA SER A 126 12.26 16.96 -4.20
C SER A 126 12.07 18.34 -3.59
N GLN A 127 13.19 19.01 -3.35
CA GLN A 127 13.19 20.41 -2.94
C GLN A 127 12.87 21.27 -4.15
N LYS A 128 11.88 22.13 -4.02
CA LYS A 128 11.56 23.07 -5.08
C LYS A 128 12.47 24.29 -5.05
#